data_234109a35687595e0fccfa1235e8ff8a
#
_entry.id   234109a35687595e0fccfa1235e8ff8a
#
_cell.length_a   1.000
_cell.length_b   1.000
_cell.length_c   1.000
_cell.angle_alpha   90.00
_cell.angle_beta   90.00
_cell.angle_gamma   90.00
#
_symmetry.space_group_name_H-M   'P 1'
#
loop_
_entity.id
_entity.type
_entity.pdbx_description
1 polymer ?
#
loop_
_entity_poly.entity_id
_entity_poly.type
_entity_poly.pdbx_seq_one_letter_code
_entity_poly.pdbx_strand_id
1 'polypeptide(L)'
;ANSMNCLTEALGLSLPGNGSLLATHADREQLFLRAGRLIVELARRWYEQDDATALPSEIASRRAFENAMSLDIAMGGSTNTILHLLAAAQEAGVDFDMAAIDTLSRKIPQLCKVAPSTPLYHMEDVHRAGGVMAILGELARGNLLHLDCPTVHSANLGEALGHWDIMQTEAEDVRTLYAAGPAGIPTQQAFSQDLRWPSLDTDREGGYVREMAHAYSLEG
;
A
#
# COMPACT_ATOMS: atom_id res chain seq x y z
N ALA A 1 -6.80 -6.58 -11.12
CA ALA A 1 -5.77 -6.09 -10.20
C ALA A 1 -6.14 -4.70 -9.67
N ASN A 2 -5.87 -4.45 -8.42
CA ASN A 2 -6.17 -3.18 -7.74
C ASN A 2 -4.89 -2.33 -7.55
N SER A 3 -3.92 -2.51 -8.43
CA SER A 3 -2.55 -2.00 -8.25
C SER A 3 -2.49 -0.49 -8.06
N MET A 4 -3.26 0.31 -8.83
CA MET A 4 -3.24 1.78 -8.64
C MET A 4 -3.68 2.22 -7.24
N ASN A 5 -4.69 1.57 -6.63
CA ASN A 5 -5.06 1.88 -5.25
C ASN A 5 -3.95 1.50 -4.26
N CYS A 6 -3.21 0.42 -4.52
CA CYS A 6 -2.04 0.05 -3.73
C CYS A 6 -0.92 1.09 -3.88
N LEU A 7 -0.69 1.58 -5.11
CA LEU A 7 0.34 2.58 -5.37
C LEU A 7 0.03 3.93 -4.71
N THR A 8 -1.22 4.38 -4.67
CA THR A 8 -1.57 5.62 -3.96
C THR A 8 -1.29 5.53 -2.45
N GLU A 9 -1.40 4.33 -1.88
CA GLU A 9 -1.04 4.07 -0.50
C GLU A 9 0.49 4.17 -0.31
N ALA A 10 1.28 3.55 -1.20
CA ALA A 10 2.74 3.61 -1.16
C ALA A 10 3.32 4.99 -1.49
N LEU A 11 2.63 5.78 -2.34
CA LEU A 11 2.94 7.20 -2.58
C LEU A 11 2.72 8.09 -1.35
N GLY A 12 2.04 7.59 -0.32
CA GLY A 12 1.67 8.38 0.85
C GLY A 12 0.40 9.24 0.66
N LEU A 13 -0.35 9.05 -0.43
CA LEU A 13 -1.52 9.86 -0.80
C LEU A 13 -2.86 9.24 -0.40
N SER A 14 -2.88 8.09 0.25
CA SER A 14 -4.12 7.47 0.75
C SER A 14 -3.91 6.79 2.09
N LEU A 15 -5.01 6.44 2.74
CA LEU A 15 -5.00 5.76 4.05
C LEU A 15 -4.57 4.30 3.90
N PRO A 16 -3.91 3.71 4.92
CA PRO A 16 -3.63 2.29 5.00
C PRO A 16 -4.90 1.44 4.86
N GLY A 17 -4.79 0.37 4.07
CA GLY A 17 -5.93 -0.48 3.71
C GLY A 17 -6.68 -0.05 2.45
N ASN A 18 -6.41 1.14 1.90
CA ASN A 18 -7.08 1.60 0.67
C ASN A 18 -6.85 0.64 -0.50
N GLY A 19 -5.64 0.14 -0.65
CA GLY A 19 -5.27 -0.78 -1.74
C GLY A 19 -5.78 -2.21 -1.55
N SER A 20 -6.00 -2.66 -0.33
CA SER A 20 -6.23 -4.08 -0.06
C SER A 20 -7.60 -4.43 0.52
N LEU A 21 -8.29 -3.52 1.21
CA LEU A 21 -9.63 -3.74 1.74
C LEU A 21 -10.66 -3.85 0.60
N LEU A 22 -11.45 -4.92 0.59
CA LEU A 22 -12.42 -5.16 -0.47
C LEU A 22 -13.56 -4.13 -0.49
N ALA A 23 -14.03 -3.78 -1.68
CA ALA A 23 -15.15 -2.86 -1.88
C ALA A 23 -16.48 -3.39 -1.31
N THR A 24 -16.61 -4.70 -1.13
CA THR A 24 -17.78 -5.35 -0.57
C THR A 24 -17.81 -5.36 0.96
N HIS A 25 -16.68 -5.07 1.64
CA HIS A 25 -16.62 -5.06 3.09
C HIS A 25 -17.16 -3.75 3.69
N ALA A 26 -17.91 -3.86 4.79
CA ALA A 26 -18.53 -2.71 5.48
C ALA A 26 -17.47 -1.69 5.99
N ASP A 27 -16.30 -2.16 6.43
CA ASP A 27 -15.21 -1.28 6.88
C ASP A 27 -14.71 -0.33 5.78
N ARG A 28 -15.00 -0.63 4.50
CA ARG A 28 -14.67 0.28 3.38
C ARG A 28 -15.39 1.61 3.48
N GLU A 29 -16.64 1.61 3.96
CA GLU A 29 -17.38 2.85 4.21
C GLU A 29 -16.72 3.69 5.31
N GLN A 30 -16.26 3.03 6.39
CA GLN A 30 -15.55 3.71 7.46
C GLN A 30 -14.21 4.30 6.98
N LEU A 31 -13.51 3.60 6.09
CA LEU A 31 -12.28 4.12 5.47
C LEU A 31 -12.58 5.40 4.66
N PHE A 32 -13.67 5.43 3.89
CA PHE A 32 -14.08 6.63 3.15
C PHE A 32 -14.45 7.79 4.07
N LEU A 33 -15.16 7.55 5.17
CA LEU A 33 -15.48 8.57 6.16
C LEU A 33 -14.20 9.15 6.83
N ARG A 34 -13.23 8.30 7.13
CA ARG A 34 -11.92 8.73 7.63
C ARG A 34 -11.18 9.58 6.59
N ALA A 35 -11.13 9.16 5.34
CA ALA A 35 -10.51 9.92 4.25
C ALA A 35 -11.19 11.30 4.06
N GLY A 36 -12.52 11.36 4.14
CA GLY A 36 -13.28 12.60 4.05
C GLY A 36 -12.98 13.58 5.20
N ARG A 37 -12.74 13.09 6.41
CA ARG A 37 -12.30 13.93 7.54
C ARG A 37 -10.87 14.43 7.36
N LEU A 38 -9.98 13.54 6.94
CA LEU A 38 -8.57 13.84 6.74
C LEU A 38 -8.37 14.90 5.64
N ILE A 39 -9.09 14.83 4.53
CA ILE A 39 -8.94 15.83 3.45
C ILE A 39 -9.36 17.24 3.92
N VAL A 40 -10.36 17.35 4.78
CA VAL A 40 -10.75 18.63 5.39
C VAL A 40 -9.66 19.15 6.32
N GLU A 41 -9.04 18.29 7.11
CA GLU A 41 -7.91 18.63 7.96
C GLU A 41 -6.70 19.11 7.15
N LEU A 42 -6.31 18.38 6.12
CA LEU A 42 -5.21 18.76 5.21
C LEU A 42 -5.48 20.11 4.53
N ALA A 43 -6.73 20.34 4.08
CA ALA A 43 -7.12 21.60 3.49
C ALA A 43 -6.99 22.75 4.51
N ARG A 44 -7.39 22.56 5.76
CA ARG A 44 -7.21 23.57 6.82
C ARG A 44 -5.74 23.84 7.11
N ARG A 45 -4.91 22.84 7.17
CA ARG A 45 -3.46 23.00 7.37
C ARG A 45 -2.87 23.90 6.27
N TRP A 46 -3.24 23.67 5.02
CA TRP A 46 -2.79 24.51 3.92
C TRP A 46 -3.38 25.94 3.99
N TYR A 47 -4.71 26.09 4.02
CA TYR A 47 -5.37 27.40 3.89
C TYR A 47 -5.31 28.27 5.15
N GLU A 48 -5.24 27.68 6.34
CA GLU A 48 -5.29 28.42 7.61
C GLU A 48 -3.90 28.52 8.28
N GLN A 49 -2.96 27.64 7.95
CA GLN A 49 -1.65 27.52 8.60
C GLN A 49 -0.46 27.66 7.64
N ASP A 50 -0.70 27.84 6.36
CA ASP A 50 0.31 27.87 5.29
C ASP A 50 1.26 26.63 5.30
N ASP A 51 0.72 25.47 5.73
CA ASP A 51 1.48 24.23 5.83
C ASP A 51 1.55 23.51 4.49
N ALA A 52 2.60 23.78 3.72
CA ALA A 52 2.84 23.18 2.41
C ALA A 52 3.00 21.65 2.47
N THR A 53 3.37 21.07 3.63
CA THR A 53 3.53 19.61 3.76
C THR A 53 2.22 18.83 3.63
N ALA A 54 1.07 19.52 3.69
CA ALA A 54 -0.24 18.95 3.42
C ALA A 54 -0.55 18.79 1.92
N LEU A 55 0.24 19.40 1.04
CA LEU A 55 0.00 19.38 -0.41
C LEU A 55 0.44 18.05 -1.05
N PRO A 56 -0.33 17.52 -2.00
CA PRO A 56 0.07 16.33 -2.75
C PRO A 56 1.40 16.49 -3.48
N SER A 57 1.76 17.70 -3.93
CA SER A 57 3.05 17.98 -4.59
C SER A 57 4.26 17.80 -3.68
N GLU A 58 4.11 18.06 -2.37
CA GLU A 58 5.18 17.86 -1.40
C GLU A 58 5.31 16.38 -1.01
N ILE A 59 4.18 15.65 -0.96
CA ILE A 59 4.15 14.22 -0.63
C ILE A 59 4.66 13.39 -1.81
N ALA A 60 4.18 13.65 -3.03
CA ALA A 60 4.51 12.90 -4.24
C ALA A 60 5.89 13.28 -4.81
N SER A 61 6.92 13.20 -3.99
CA SER A 61 8.30 13.43 -4.39
C SER A 61 8.85 12.28 -5.27
N ARG A 62 9.99 12.49 -5.95
CA ARG A 62 10.67 11.42 -6.69
C ARG A 62 10.86 10.16 -5.85
N ARG A 63 11.26 10.31 -4.59
CA ARG A 63 11.47 9.18 -3.66
C ARG A 63 10.17 8.44 -3.32
N ALA A 64 9.04 9.16 -3.25
CA ALA A 64 7.73 8.54 -3.09
C ALA A 64 7.32 7.74 -4.34
N PHE A 65 7.64 8.24 -5.55
CA PHE A 65 7.45 7.47 -6.79
C PHE A 65 8.32 6.22 -6.85
N GLU A 66 9.57 6.29 -6.38
CA GLU A 66 10.45 5.13 -6.25
C GLU A 66 9.90 4.10 -5.25
N ASN A 67 9.36 4.53 -4.10
CA ASN A 67 8.68 3.65 -3.14
C ASN A 67 7.44 2.98 -3.77
N ALA A 68 6.61 3.74 -4.48
CA ALA A 68 5.43 3.20 -5.14
C ALA A 68 5.78 2.18 -6.22
N MET A 69 6.81 2.44 -7.03
CA MET A 69 7.27 1.49 -8.04
C MET A 69 7.89 0.23 -7.39
N SER A 70 8.61 0.41 -6.29
CA SER A 70 9.15 -0.72 -5.53
C SER A 70 8.04 -1.63 -4.99
N LEU A 71 6.93 -1.04 -4.50
CA LEU A 71 5.75 -1.81 -4.14
C LEU A 71 5.17 -2.57 -5.33
N ASP A 72 4.99 -1.90 -6.48
CA ASP A 72 4.39 -2.54 -7.67
C ASP A 72 5.19 -3.77 -8.13
N ILE A 73 6.51 -3.64 -8.16
CA ILE A 73 7.42 -4.73 -8.48
C ILE A 73 7.30 -5.86 -7.45
N ALA A 74 7.37 -5.53 -6.16
CA ALA A 74 7.34 -6.52 -5.07
C ALA A 74 6.02 -7.29 -4.99
N MET A 75 4.90 -6.67 -5.36
CA MET A 75 3.59 -7.34 -5.35
C MET A 75 3.24 -8.03 -6.68
N GLY A 76 4.05 -7.90 -7.73
CA GLY A 76 3.73 -8.38 -9.06
C GLY A 76 2.52 -7.66 -9.65
N GLY A 77 2.60 -6.33 -9.68
CA GLY A 77 1.53 -5.44 -10.11
C GLY A 77 1.21 -5.50 -11.61
N SER A 78 0.44 -4.53 -12.07
CA SER A 78 -0.06 -4.46 -13.44
C SER A 78 0.82 -3.55 -14.29
N THR A 79 1.07 -3.90 -15.55
CA THR A 79 1.73 -3.00 -16.52
C THR A 79 1.00 -1.66 -16.72
N ASN A 80 -0.30 -1.59 -16.41
CA ASN A 80 -1.05 -0.33 -16.43
C ASN A 80 -0.53 0.67 -15.38
N THR A 81 -0.01 0.20 -14.25
CA THR A 81 0.56 1.05 -13.20
C THR A 81 1.78 1.81 -13.67
N ILE A 82 2.61 1.19 -14.51
CA ILE A 82 3.77 1.85 -15.13
C ILE A 82 3.32 3.09 -15.91
N LEU A 83 2.32 2.94 -16.78
CA LEU A 83 1.79 4.04 -17.59
C LEU A 83 1.20 5.15 -16.72
N HIS A 84 0.42 4.79 -15.72
CA HIS A 84 -0.23 5.76 -14.83
C HIS A 84 0.77 6.47 -13.92
N LEU A 85 1.78 5.75 -13.42
CA LEU A 85 2.79 6.32 -12.54
C LEU A 85 3.68 7.32 -13.30
N LEU A 86 4.09 6.99 -14.53
CA LEU A 86 4.84 7.90 -15.40
C LEU A 86 4.03 9.14 -15.76
N ALA A 87 2.74 8.99 -16.09
CA ALA A 87 1.86 10.12 -16.35
C ALA A 87 1.69 11.03 -15.13
N ALA A 88 1.48 10.43 -13.93
CA ALA A 88 1.38 11.18 -12.69
C ALA A 88 2.68 11.92 -12.34
N ALA A 89 3.84 11.29 -12.56
CA ALA A 89 5.14 11.93 -12.34
C ALA A 89 5.35 13.13 -13.28
N GLN A 90 4.99 12.98 -14.55
CA GLN A 90 5.06 14.07 -15.52
C GLN A 90 4.15 15.25 -15.13
N GLU A 91 2.90 15.00 -14.75
CA GLU A 91 1.97 16.03 -14.29
C GLU A 91 2.45 16.73 -13.00
N ALA A 92 3.08 15.96 -12.11
CA ALA A 92 3.69 16.50 -10.88
C ALA A 92 5.03 17.23 -11.11
N GLY A 93 5.57 17.22 -12.34
CA GLY A 93 6.89 17.78 -12.63
C GLY A 93 8.06 17.01 -11.99
N VAL A 94 7.85 15.72 -11.68
CA VAL A 94 8.84 14.85 -11.06
C VAL A 94 9.61 14.10 -12.14
N ASP A 95 10.94 14.18 -12.06
CA ASP A 95 11.86 13.45 -12.96
C ASP A 95 11.90 11.96 -12.57
N PHE A 96 10.92 11.21 -13.06
CA PHE A 96 10.80 9.76 -12.89
C PHE A 96 10.43 9.11 -14.22
N ASP A 97 11.27 8.24 -14.73
CA ASP A 97 11.22 7.70 -16.09
C ASP A 97 11.36 6.17 -16.14
N MET A 98 11.32 5.61 -17.35
CA MET A 98 11.51 4.17 -17.59
C MET A 98 12.89 3.65 -17.16
N ALA A 99 13.93 4.50 -17.19
CA ALA A 99 15.26 4.09 -16.76
C ALA A 99 15.31 3.92 -15.23
N ALA A 100 14.60 4.77 -14.49
CA ALA A 100 14.42 4.61 -13.05
C ALA A 100 13.69 3.31 -12.72
N ILE A 101 12.63 2.98 -13.47
CA ILE A 101 11.87 1.73 -13.31
C ILE A 101 12.75 0.51 -13.60
N ASP A 102 13.51 0.50 -14.70
CA ASP A 102 14.45 -0.60 -15.02
C ASP A 102 15.50 -0.79 -13.92
N THR A 103 15.99 0.32 -13.35
CA THR A 103 16.96 0.27 -12.25
C THR A 103 16.34 -0.35 -10.98
N LEU A 104 15.10 -0.02 -10.67
CA LEU A 104 14.40 -0.59 -9.53
C LEU A 104 14.09 -2.08 -9.73
N SER A 105 13.64 -2.48 -10.93
CA SER A 105 13.28 -3.87 -11.23
C SER A 105 14.43 -4.86 -11.02
N ARG A 106 15.68 -4.40 -11.21
CA ARG A 106 16.90 -5.20 -10.97
C ARG A 106 17.27 -5.34 -9.49
N LYS A 107 16.63 -4.61 -8.59
CA LYS A 107 16.96 -4.57 -7.16
C LYS A 107 15.85 -5.05 -6.27
N ILE A 108 14.62 -4.86 -6.71
CA ILE A 108 13.44 -5.14 -5.90
C ILE A 108 13.00 -6.59 -6.14
N PRO A 109 12.96 -7.43 -5.09
CA PRO A 109 12.49 -8.80 -5.19
C PRO A 109 10.97 -8.86 -5.28
N GLN A 110 10.45 -9.93 -5.88
CA GLN A 110 9.02 -10.23 -5.84
C GLN A 110 8.67 -10.94 -4.53
N LEU A 111 7.96 -10.24 -3.65
CA LEU A 111 7.60 -10.72 -2.30
C LEU A 111 6.18 -11.24 -2.18
N CYS A 112 5.34 -10.94 -3.19
CA CYS A 112 3.93 -11.30 -3.19
C CYS A 112 3.51 -11.75 -4.58
N LYS A 113 2.50 -12.62 -4.65
CA LYS A 113 1.79 -12.94 -5.90
C LYS A 113 0.30 -12.82 -5.65
N VAL A 114 -0.39 -12.10 -6.52
CA VAL A 114 -1.83 -11.87 -6.42
C VAL A 114 -2.47 -12.06 -7.81
N ALA A 115 -3.71 -12.51 -7.85
CA ALA A 115 -4.43 -12.68 -9.10
C ALA A 115 -4.39 -11.41 -9.97
N PRO A 116 -4.12 -11.52 -11.29
CA PRO A 116 -4.12 -12.72 -12.11
C PRO A 116 -2.77 -13.47 -12.23
N SER A 117 -1.69 -13.00 -11.56
CA SER A 117 -0.37 -13.66 -11.61
C SER A 117 -0.37 -15.07 -11.01
N THR A 118 -1.36 -15.37 -10.17
CA THR A 118 -1.64 -16.70 -9.61
C THR A 118 -3.14 -16.88 -9.43
N PRO A 119 -3.69 -18.09 -9.61
CA PRO A 119 -5.08 -18.38 -9.26
C PRO A 119 -5.31 -18.64 -7.76
N LEU A 120 -4.25 -18.71 -6.96
CA LEU A 120 -4.29 -19.16 -5.56
C LEU A 120 -4.59 -18.01 -4.58
N TYR A 121 -4.10 -16.79 -4.88
CA TYR A 121 -4.15 -15.67 -3.95
C TYR A 121 -4.87 -14.47 -4.56
N HIS A 122 -5.75 -13.87 -3.76
CA HIS A 122 -6.51 -12.68 -4.13
C HIS A 122 -6.16 -11.51 -3.21
N MET A 123 -6.72 -10.35 -3.47
CA MET A 123 -6.42 -9.15 -2.68
C MET A 123 -6.83 -9.29 -1.20
N GLU A 124 -7.84 -10.09 -0.90
CA GLU A 124 -8.24 -10.40 0.48
C GLU A 124 -7.18 -11.16 1.27
N ASP A 125 -6.39 -12.02 0.59
CA ASP A 125 -5.28 -12.74 1.22
C ASP A 125 -4.12 -11.79 1.53
N VAL A 126 -3.81 -10.88 0.60
CA VAL A 126 -2.83 -9.82 0.82
C VAL A 126 -3.28 -8.90 1.96
N HIS A 127 -4.57 -8.54 2.02
CA HIS A 127 -5.13 -7.75 3.12
C HIS A 127 -4.94 -8.44 4.46
N ARG A 128 -5.29 -9.72 4.56
CA ARG A 128 -5.10 -10.55 5.76
C ARG A 128 -3.63 -10.64 6.21
N ALA A 129 -2.68 -10.54 5.27
CA ALA A 129 -1.25 -10.53 5.54
C ALA A 129 -0.72 -9.14 5.98
N GLY A 130 -1.59 -8.14 6.16
CA GLY A 130 -1.25 -6.76 6.53
C GLY A 130 -1.23 -5.80 5.35
N GLY A 131 -1.77 -6.19 4.20
CA GLY A 131 -1.97 -5.34 3.04
C GLY A 131 -0.69 -4.74 2.45
N VAL A 132 -0.83 -3.55 1.91
CA VAL A 132 0.29 -2.78 1.33
C VAL A 132 1.37 -2.48 2.36
N MET A 133 0.98 -2.18 3.61
CA MET A 133 1.94 -1.86 4.68
C MET A 133 2.82 -3.05 5.06
N ALA A 134 2.32 -4.29 4.95
CA ALA A 134 3.16 -5.47 5.17
C ALA A 134 4.22 -5.64 4.07
N ILE A 135 3.88 -5.42 2.80
CA ILE A 135 4.84 -5.49 1.69
C ILE A 135 5.89 -4.38 1.84
N LEU A 136 5.47 -3.15 2.12
CA LEU A 136 6.38 -2.04 2.39
C LEU A 136 7.24 -2.30 3.62
N GLY A 137 6.70 -2.93 4.66
CA GLY A 137 7.45 -3.34 5.85
C GLY A 137 8.59 -4.32 5.53
N GLU A 138 8.33 -5.33 4.67
CA GLU A 138 9.38 -6.24 4.22
C GLU A 138 10.45 -5.53 3.38
N LEU A 139 10.05 -4.66 2.46
CA LEU A 139 11.00 -3.86 1.68
C LEU A 139 11.83 -2.93 2.57
N ALA A 140 11.23 -2.35 3.62
CA ALA A 140 11.91 -1.51 4.59
C ALA A 140 12.97 -2.29 5.38
N ARG A 141 12.66 -3.51 5.82
CA ARG A 141 13.62 -4.43 6.46
C ARG A 141 14.78 -4.78 5.55
N GLY A 142 14.56 -4.81 4.24
CA GLY A 142 15.58 -4.96 3.21
C GLY A 142 16.35 -3.68 2.86
N ASN A 143 16.07 -2.54 3.49
CA ASN A 143 16.64 -1.22 3.15
C ASN A 143 16.39 -0.81 1.69
N LEU A 144 15.23 -1.13 1.14
CA LEU A 144 14.85 -0.88 -0.26
C LEU A 144 13.88 0.29 -0.43
N LEU A 145 13.56 1.03 0.64
CA LEU A 145 12.63 2.15 0.64
C LEU A 145 13.23 3.42 1.22
N HIS A 146 12.63 4.54 0.84
CA HIS A 146 12.86 5.86 1.41
C HIS A 146 11.85 6.12 2.52
N LEU A 147 12.25 5.91 3.78
CA LEU A 147 11.36 5.94 4.93
C LEU A 147 10.99 7.34 5.42
N ASP A 148 11.73 8.36 4.99
CA ASP A 148 11.52 9.76 5.35
C ASP A 148 10.50 10.49 4.44
N CYS A 149 9.91 9.79 3.45
CA CYS A 149 8.85 10.34 2.60
C CYS A 149 7.60 10.66 3.44
N PRO A 150 7.04 11.88 3.38
CA PRO A 150 5.84 12.24 4.09
C PRO A 150 4.63 11.46 3.57
N THR A 151 3.57 11.35 4.41
CA THR A 151 2.30 10.76 4.03
C THR A 151 1.14 11.63 4.49
N VAL A 152 -0.06 11.46 3.91
CA VAL A 152 -1.25 12.21 4.34
C VAL A 152 -1.69 11.91 5.78
N HIS A 153 -1.23 10.79 6.35
CA HIS A 153 -1.72 10.29 7.65
C HIS A 153 -0.62 10.14 8.73
N SER A 154 0.65 10.31 8.38
CA SER A 154 1.79 10.21 9.30
C SER A 154 2.88 11.18 8.86
N ALA A 155 3.79 11.54 9.75
CA ALA A 155 4.87 12.48 9.42
C ALA A 155 5.76 11.94 8.29
N ASN A 156 5.99 10.62 8.27
CA ASN A 156 6.74 9.94 7.21
C ASN A 156 6.36 8.44 7.12
N LEU A 157 6.85 7.78 6.09
CA LEU A 157 6.58 6.35 5.85
C LEU A 157 7.12 5.44 6.96
N GLY A 158 8.27 5.79 7.55
CA GLY A 158 8.85 5.01 8.65
C GLY A 158 7.93 4.99 9.88
N GLU A 159 7.38 6.15 10.26
CA GLU A 159 6.39 6.25 11.33
C GLU A 159 5.09 5.52 10.97
N ALA A 160 4.64 5.64 9.72
CA ALA A 160 3.49 4.90 9.23
C ALA A 160 3.67 3.38 9.36
N LEU A 161 4.82 2.84 8.97
CA LEU A 161 5.14 1.42 9.11
C LEU A 161 5.22 0.99 10.57
N GLY A 162 5.79 1.80 11.46
CA GLY A 162 5.83 1.52 12.90
C GLY A 162 4.45 1.32 13.52
N HIS A 163 3.42 1.96 12.97
CA HIS A 163 2.04 1.80 13.44
C HIS A 163 1.25 0.74 12.66
N TRP A 164 1.39 0.68 11.33
CA TRP A 164 0.52 -0.10 10.44
C TRP A 164 1.05 -1.45 9.98
N ASP A 165 2.36 -1.73 10.14
CA ASP A 165 2.91 -3.04 9.81
C ASP A 165 2.62 -4.05 10.93
N ILE A 166 1.80 -5.06 10.63
CA ILE A 166 1.38 -6.10 11.58
C ILE A 166 2.53 -6.93 12.16
N MET A 167 3.74 -6.82 11.59
CA MET A 167 4.95 -7.43 12.15
C MET A 167 5.65 -6.54 13.18
N GLN A 168 5.24 -5.27 13.31
CA GLN A 168 5.81 -4.30 14.24
C GLN A 168 4.83 -3.86 15.33
N THR A 169 3.52 -3.98 15.07
CA THR A 169 2.47 -3.48 15.97
C THR A 169 1.54 -4.56 16.45
N GLU A 170 1.11 -4.44 17.71
CA GLU A 170 0.01 -5.21 18.31
C GLU A 170 -1.27 -4.36 18.47
N ALA A 171 -1.33 -3.18 17.82
CA ALA A 171 -2.46 -2.28 17.93
C ALA A 171 -3.76 -2.95 17.45
N GLU A 172 -4.79 -2.93 18.29
CA GLU A 172 -6.04 -3.66 18.05
C GLU A 172 -6.80 -3.13 16.83
N ASP A 173 -6.78 -1.83 16.60
CA ASP A 173 -7.41 -1.18 15.45
C ASP A 173 -6.76 -1.63 14.12
N VAL A 174 -5.45 -1.78 14.08
CA VAL A 174 -4.70 -2.28 12.93
C VAL A 174 -5.02 -3.74 12.67
N ARG A 175 -5.00 -4.57 13.71
CA ARG A 175 -5.32 -6.00 13.60
C ARG A 175 -6.77 -6.21 13.17
N THR A 176 -7.68 -5.39 13.67
CA THR A 176 -9.10 -5.41 13.29
C THR A 176 -9.28 -5.04 11.82
N LEU A 177 -8.61 -3.98 11.34
CA LEU A 177 -8.64 -3.58 9.94
C LEU A 177 -8.21 -4.73 9.02
N TYR A 178 -7.05 -5.31 9.27
CA TYR A 178 -6.50 -6.35 8.39
C TYR A 178 -7.18 -7.72 8.54
N ALA A 179 -7.95 -7.93 9.58
CA ALA A 179 -8.81 -9.10 9.68
C ALA A 179 -10.10 -9.00 8.84
N ALA A 180 -10.46 -7.81 8.34
CA ALA A 180 -11.65 -7.60 7.53
C ALA A 180 -11.56 -8.33 6.19
N GLY A 181 -12.46 -9.27 5.95
CA GLY A 181 -12.44 -10.06 4.71
C GLY A 181 -13.64 -10.99 4.59
N PRO A 182 -13.94 -11.46 3.35
CA PRO A 182 -15.10 -12.30 3.09
C PRO A 182 -14.97 -13.72 3.67
N ALA A 183 -13.81 -14.10 4.21
CA ALA A 183 -13.57 -15.44 4.76
C ALA A 183 -14.01 -16.57 3.81
N GLY A 184 -13.77 -16.40 2.51
CA GLY A 184 -14.14 -17.34 1.46
C GLY A 184 -15.59 -17.22 0.95
N ILE A 185 -16.38 -16.26 1.44
CA ILE A 185 -17.75 -16.04 0.97
C ILE A 185 -17.77 -14.99 -0.14
N PRO A 186 -18.11 -15.33 -1.39
CA PRO A 186 -18.20 -14.38 -2.48
C PRO A 186 -19.34 -13.38 -2.26
N THR A 187 -19.04 -12.09 -2.41
CA THR A 187 -20.03 -11.01 -2.38
C THR A 187 -19.80 -10.07 -3.55
N GLN A 188 -20.87 -9.44 -4.05
CA GLN A 188 -20.81 -8.50 -5.17
C GLN A 188 -21.36 -7.11 -4.83
N GLN A 189 -22.15 -7.02 -3.77
CA GLN A 189 -22.75 -5.76 -3.34
C GLN A 189 -21.75 -4.98 -2.46
N ALA A 190 -21.57 -3.69 -2.74
CA ALA A 190 -20.72 -2.81 -1.95
C ALA A 190 -21.19 -2.77 -0.48
N PHE A 191 -20.25 -2.80 0.44
CA PHE A 191 -20.43 -2.69 1.90
C PHE A 191 -21.38 -3.74 2.52
N SER A 192 -21.61 -4.87 1.83
CA SER A 192 -22.68 -5.82 2.18
C SER A 192 -22.28 -6.86 3.22
N GLN A 193 -20.99 -6.96 3.58
CA GLN A 193 -20.53 -7.98 4.52
C GLN A 193 -19.56 -7.39 5.55
N ASP A 194 -19.55 -7.98 6.75
CA ASP A 194 -18.74 -7.57 7.90
C ASP A 194 -17.92 -8.73 8.50
N LEU A 195 -17.73 -9.78 7.72
CA LEU A 195 -16.98 -10.96 8.14
C LEU A 195 -15.51 -10.63 8.43
N ARG A 196 -14.92 -11.41 9.31
CA ARG A 196 -13.51 -11.25 9.69
C ARG A 196 -12.80 -12.59 9.71
N TRP A 197 -11.56 -12.57 9.28
CA TRP A 197 -10.66 -13.70 9.45
C TRP A 197 -10.39 -13.95 10.95
N PRO A 198 -10.34 -15.20 11.39
CA PRO A 198 -10.05 -15.52 12.80
C PRO A 198 -8.60 -15.22 13.20
N SER A 199 -7.70 -15.08 12.23
CA SER A 199 -6.28 -14.75 12.45
C SER A 199 -5.71 -14.03 11.23
N LEU A 200 -4.74 -13.16 11.45
CA LEU A 200 -3.90 -12.58 10.40
C LEU A 200 -2.91 -13.64 9.87
N ASP A 201 -2.41 -13.42 8.65
CA ASP A 201 -1.29 -14.17 8.10
C ASP A 201 0.02 -13.42 8.43
N THR A 202 0.75 -13.97 9.40
CA THR A 202 2.07 -13.47 9.80
C THR A 202 3.20 -14.37 9.33
N ASP A 203 2.90 -15.43 8.55
CA ASP A 203 3.90 -16.30 7.96
C ASP A 203 4.63 -15.55 6.83
N ARG A 204 5.93 -15.31 6.99
CA ARG A 204 6.77 -14.64 6.00
C ARG A 204 7.65 -15.61 5.21
N GLU A 205 7.65 -16.89 5.55
CA GLU A 205 8.36 -17.95 4.80
C GLU A 205 7.49 -18.53 3.69
N GLY A 206 6.27 -18.95 4.02
CA GLY A 206 5.34 -19.62 3.11
C GLY A 206 4.02 -18.88 2.88
N GLY A 207 3.78 -17.75 3.56
CA GLY A 207 2.55 -16.98 3.51
C GLY A 207 2.34 -16.17 2.22
N TYR A 208 1.33 -15.29 2.23
CA TYR A 208 0.95 -14.49 1.06
C TYR A 208 1.93 -13.35 0.77
N VAL A 209 2.48 -12.74 1.82
CA VAL A 209 3.58 -11.77 1.75
C VAL A 209 4.81 -12.44 2.35
N ARG A 210 5.89 -12.48 1.61
CA ARG A 210 7.13 -13.17 2.00
C ARG A 210 8.22 -12.20 2.37
N GLU A 211 9.12 -12.64 3.25
CA GLU A 211 10.35 -11.91 3.54
C GLU A 211 11.38 -12.06 2.41
N MET A 212 12.45 -11.28 2.48
CA MET A 212 13.52 -11.24 1.46
C MET A 212 14.15 -12.61 1.19
N ALA A 213 14.38 -13.43 2.24
CA ALA A 213 15.01 -14.74 2.13
C ALA A 213 14.15 -15.78 1.39
N HIS A 214 12.83 -15.56 1.35
CA HIS A 214 11.84 -16.47 0.77
C HIS A 214 11.11 -15.86 -0.43
N ALA A 215 11.66 -14.80 -1.02
CA ALA A 215 11.10 -14.11 -2.19
C ALA A 215 10.83 -15.07 -3.34
N TYR A 216 9.79 -14.80 -4.13
CA TYR A 216 9.47 -15.58 -5.33
C TYR A 216 10.50 -15.40 -6.45
N SER A 217 11.12 -14.21 -6.51
CA SER A 217 12.24 -13.85 -7.39
C SER A 217 13.07 -12.80 -6.69
N LEU A 218 14.38 -12.76 -6.94
CA LEU A 218 15.29 -11.74 -6.44
C LEU A 218 15.29 -10.47 -7.31
N GLU A 219 14.72 -10.56 -8.50
CA GLU A 219 14.54 -9.45 -9.44
C GLU A 219 13.07 -9.42 -9.88
N GLY A 220 12.52 -8.24 -10.10
CA GLY A 220 11.13 -8.02 -10.51
C GLY A 220 10.90 -7.88 -12.02
#